data_9af8d57a5981189ffb4ead41878ec009
#
_entry.id   9af8d57a5981189ffb4ead41878ec009
#
_cell.length_a   1.000
_cell.length_b   1.000
_cell.length_c   1.000
_cell.angle_alpha   90.00
_cell.angle_beta   90.00
_cell.angle_gamma   90.00
#
_symmetry.space_group_name_H-M   'P 1'
#
loop_
_entity.id
_entity.type
_entity.pdbx_description
1 polymer ?
#
loop_
_entity_poly.entity_id
_entity_poly.type
_entity_poly.pdbx_seq_one_letter_code
_entity_poly.pdbx_strand_id
1 'polypeptide(L)'
;MALCLRMWWRRSCWQKDLRSITLIAKSREKGVFAYLYDYVSGRGNIGTDHISFGFAWIGGSLMNTNYEHIVHPFPPLYDEASKILILGSLPSVKSREQMFFYGHPQNRFWKVMAAVLQVEVPISIDEKKKMLHENHIALWDTIYSCDIIGSSDSSIRNVTPTDLQPIIEQSQIKRVYCNGATSGKYFKKYQQNVLGMEAVTLPSTSPANAAYSVERLVSIWKQIVE
;
A
#
# COMPACT_ATOMS: atom_id res chain seq x y z
N MET A 1 40.93 0.67 1.53
CA MET A 1 39.80 0.14 0.75
C MET A 1 39.37 1.16 -0.28
N ALA A 2 39.54 0.84 -1.56
CA ALA A 2 39.37 1.77 -2.65
C ALA A 2 37.88 2.04 -2.96
N LEU A 3 37.48 3.32 -2.94
CA LEU A 3 36.17 3.79 -3.41
C LEU A 3 36.16 3.79 -4.94
N CYS A 4 35.29 2.97 -5.55
CA CYS A 4 35.04 2.98 -6.97
C CYS A 4 33.97 4.03 -7.28
N LEU A 5 34.37 5.19 -7.77
CA LEU A 5 33.49 6.24 -8.29
C LEU A 5 33.07 5.89 -9.72
N ARG A 6 31.80 5.55 -9.95
CA ARG A 6 31.22 5.51 -11.30
C ARG A 6 30.67 6.90 -11.64
N MET A 7 31.34 7.56 -12.58
CA MET A 7 30.86 8.80 -13.19
C MET A 7 29.83 8.45 -14.29
N TRP A 8 28.64 8.99 -14.16
CA TRP A 8 27.63 8.96 -15.22
C TRP A 8 27.65 10.33 -15.94
N TRP A 9 28.15 10.33 -17.17
CA TRP A 9 28.07 11.47 -18.07
C TRP A 9 26.81 11.37 -18.91
N ARG A 10 25.86 12.32 -18.77
CA ARG A 10 24.86 12.58 -19.81
C ARG A 10 25.31 13.80 -20.60
N ARG A 11 25.65 13.59 -21.87
CA ARG A 11 25.72 14.66 -22.87
C ARG A 11 24.29 14.97 -23.32
N SER A 12 23.81 16.18 -23.04
CA SER A 12 22.80 16.84 -23.84
C SER A 12 23.34 18.19 -24.31
N CYS A 13 23.22 18.42 -25.61
CA CYS A 13 23.72 19.57 -26.34
C CYS A 13 23.14 20.91 -25.89
N TRP A 14 24.02 21.92 -25.88
CA TRP A 14 23.78 23.36 -26.12
C TRP A 14 22.87 24.11 -25.14
N GLN A 15 23.44 24.77 -24.14
CA GLN A 15 23.45 26.25 -24.05
C GLN A 15 24.31 26.74 -22.89
N LYS A 16 24.95 27.89 -23.11
CA LYS A 16 25.88 28.60 -22.25
C LYS A 16 25.26 28.96 -20.91
N ASP A 17 26.05 28.86 -19.84
CA ASP A 17 25.86 29.26 -18.44
C ASP A 17 25.50 28.12 -17.47
N LEU A 18 26.41 27.14 -17.34
CA LEU A 18 26.40 26.26 -16.18
C LEU A 18 27.16 26.94 -15.02
N ARG A 19 26.40 27.53 -14.08
CA ARG A 19 26.96 28.17 -12.88
C ARG A 19 27.09 27.26 -11.67
N SER A 20 26.57 26.02 -11.72
CA SER A 20 26.71 25.07 -10.63
C SER A 20 26.56 23.62 -11.09
N ILE A 21 27.37 22.72 -10.56
CA ILE A 21 27.23 21.26 -10.75
C ILE A 21 26.98 20.67 -9.38
N THR A 22 25.83 20.01 -9.20
CA THR A 22 25.51 19.28 -7.98
C THR A 22 25.89 17.81 -8.15
N LEU A 23 26.83 17.33 -7.36
CA LEU A 23 27.20 15.90 -7.27
C LEU A 23 26.60 15.31 -6.00
N ILE A 24 25.72 14.32 -6.16
CA ILE A 24 25.16 13.57 -5.03
C ILE A 24 25.95 12.28 -4.84
N ALA A 25 26.68 12.16 -3.75
CA ALA A 25 27.34 10.92 -3.36
C ALA A 25 26.53 10.22 -2.28
N LYS A 26 26.19 8.93 -2.51
CA LYS A 26 25.47 8.10 -1.56
C LYS A 26 26.46 7.29 -0.72
N SER A 27 26.56 7.55 0.57
CA SER A 27 27.30 6.73 1.52
C SER A 27 26.39 5.67 2.14
N ARG A 28 26.90 4.45 2.29
CA ARG A 28 26.12 3.27 2.75
C ARG A 28 25.86 3.25 4.26
N GLU A 29 26.52 4.08 5.05
CA GLU A 29 26.47 3.90 6.50
C GLU A 29 25.99 5.07 7.35
N LYS A 30 26.02 6.32 6.92
CA LYS A 30 25.47 7.47 7.71
C LYS A 30 25.29 8.70 6.84
N GLY A 31 24.08 8.96 6.39
CA GLY A 31 23.67 10.25 5.86
C GLY A 31 24.01 10.49 4.39
N VAL A 32 23.18 11.30 3.74
CA VAL A 32 23.41 11.80 2.37
C VAL A 32 24.26 13.07 2.49
N PHE A 33 25.43 13.06 1.89
CA PHE A 33 26.24 14.27 1.72
C PHE A 33 26.00 14.82 0.32
N ALA A 34 25.49 16.04 0.24
CA ALA A 34 25.44 16.79 -1.00
C ALA A 34 26.69 17.69 -1.07
N TYR A 35 27.44 17.55 -2.15
CA TYR A 35 28.55 18.45 -2.45
C TYR A 35 28.09 19.47 -3.49
N LEU A 36 28.10 20.74 -3.11
CA LEU A 36 27.89 21.85 -4.05
C LEU A 36 29.25 22.31 -4.52
N TYR A 37 29.50 22.27 -5.82
CA TYR A 37 30.67 22.89 -6.44
C TYR A 37 30.22 24.18 -7.13
N ASP A 38 30.65 25.29 -6.66
CA ASP A 38 30.55 26.55 -7.39
C ASP A 38 31.82 26.73 -8.24
N TYR A 39 31.63 26.73 -9.56
CA TYR A 39 32.71 27.07 -10.49
C TYR A 39 32.61 28.55 -10.84
N VAL A 40 33.54 29.34 -10.34
CA VAL A 40 33.68 30.73 -10.73
C VAL A 40 34.73 30.84 -11.84
N SER A 41 34.25 31.04 -13.09
CA SER A 41 35.15 31.32 -14.20
C SER A 41 35.56 32.82 -14.15
N GLY A 42 36.74 33.10 -13.61
CA GLY A 42 37.39 34.40 -13.77
C GLY A 42 38.12 34.46 -15.10
N ARG A 43 37.83 35.47 -15.94
CA ARG A 43 38.70 35.82 -17.07
C ARG A 43 39.98 36.44 -16.54
N GLY A 44 41.08 35.79 -16.75
CA GLY A 44 42.41 36.40 -16.56
C GLY A 44 43.46 35.44 -16.05
N ASN A 45 44.44 35.15 -16.89
CA ASN A 45 45.76 34.57 -16.67
C ASN A 45 45.89 33.33 -15.75
N ILE A 46 46.51 32.32 -16.32
CA ILE A 46 47.04 31.09 -15.75
C ILE A 46 47.53 31.27 -14.30
N GLY A 47 46.75 30.80 -13.34
CA GLY A 47 47.14 30.78 -11.94
C GLY A 47 46.11 29.96 -11.15
N THR A 48 46.57 28.83 -10.68
CA THR A 48 45.99 27.93 -9.63
C THR A 48 44.50 28.11 -9.30
N ASP A 49 43.70 27.26 -9.88
CA ASP A 49 42.29 27.16 -9.51
C ASP A 49 42.15 26.74 -8.05
N HIS A 50 41.66 27.63 -7.21
CA HIS A 50 41.30 27.33 -5.83
C HIS A 50 39.94 26.60 -5.81
N ILE A 51 39.97 25.31 -5.54
CA ILE A 51 38.75 24.53 -5.27
C ILE A 51 38.38 24.77 -3.80
N SER A 52 37.32 25.52 -3.55
CA SER A 52 36.76 25.72 -2.21
C SER A 52 35.79 24.58 -1.89
N PHE A 53 36.09 23.77 -0.89
CA PHE A 53 35.17 22.77 -0.39
C PHE A 53 34.28 23.41 0.68
N GLY A 54 33.04 23.63 0.36
CA GLY A 54 32.04 24.05 1.33
C GLY A 54 31.24 22.85 1.84
N PHE A 55 31.28 22.61 3.15
CA PHE A 55 30.38 21.65 3.78
C PHE A 55 29.11 22.39 4.22
N ALA A 56 28.01 22.13 3.56
CA ALA A 56 26.70 22.55 4.06
C ALA A 56 26.06 21.39 4.81
N TRP A 57 25.95 21.53 6.13
CA TRP A 57 25.13 20.59 6.95
C TRP A 57 23.67 20.99 6.78
N ILE A 58 22.93 20.28 5.95
CA ILE A 58 21.47 20.41 5.90
C ILE A 58 20.93 19.51 7.01
N GLY A 59 20.73 20.06 8.19
CA GLY A 59 20.02 19.44 9.31
C GLY A 59 18.55 19.26 8.98
N GLY A 60 18.25 18.38 8.03
CA GLY A 60 16.92 17.85 7.78
C GLY A 60 16.92 16.44 8.32
N SER A 61 16.06 16.15 9.28
CA SER A 61 15.69 14.78 9.59
C SER A 61 15.37 14.11 8.24
N LEU A 62 16.21 13.17 7.82
CA LEU A 62 15.89 12.29 6.71
C LEU A 62 14.61 11.58 7.15
N MET A 63 13.47 12.07 6.68
CA MET A 63 12.28 11.24 6.70
C MET A 63 12.67 10.00 5.91
N ASN A 64 12.93 8.93 6.64
CA ASN A 64 13.17 7.61 6.07
C ASN A 64 11.85 7.17 5.45
N THR A 65 11.56 7.69 4.26
CA THR A 65 10.35 7.37 3.52
C THR A 65 10.58 6.05 2.82
N ASN A 66 10.60 4.96 3.61
CA ASN A 66 10.58 3.59 3.09
C ASN A 66 9.21 3.28 2.48
N TYR A 67 8.77 4.12 1.54
CA TYR A 67 7.62 3.81 0.73
C TYR A 67 7.97 2.67 -0.21
N GLU A 68 7.12 1.68 -0.22
CA GLU A 68 7.16 0.56 -1.12
C GLU A 68 5.96 0.67 -2.07
N HIS A 69 6.20 0.52 -3.37
CA HIS A 69 5.11 0.41 -4.34
C HIS A 69 4.59 -1.02 -4.33
N ILE A 70 3.34 -1.19 -3.95
CA ILE A 70 2.68 -2.50 -3.88
C ILE A 70 1.64 -2.60 -5.00
N VAL A 71 1.72 -3.69 -5.74
CA VAL A 71 0.64 -4.16 -6.62
C VAL A 71 0.03 -5.38 -5.96
N HIS A 72 -1.29 -5.51 -6.00
CA HIS A 72 -2.02 -6.61 -5.36
C HIS A 72 -1.53 -7.96 -5.91
N PRO A 73 -0.94 -8.84 -5.07
CA PRO A 73 -0.13 -9.96 -5.57
C PRO A 73 -0.90 -11.25 -5.84
N PHE A 74 -2.18 -11.32 -5.48
CA PHE A 74 -3.01 -12.52 -5.67
C PHE A 74 -4.41 -12.14 -6.18
N PRO A 75 -5.16 -13.07 -6.81
CA PRO A 75 -6.45 -12.78 -7.41
C PRO A 75 -7.57 -12.63 -6.36
N PRO A 76 -8.73 -12.05 -6.77
CA PRO A 76 -9.93 -12.05 -5.95
C PRO A 76 -10.43 -13.48 -5.69
N LEU A 77 -11.15 -13.64 -4.58
CA LEU A 77 -11.85 -14.88 -4.27
C LEU A 77 -13.36 -14.65 -4.50
N TYR A 78 -13.92 -15.24 -5.54
CA TYR A 78 -15.35 -15.21 -5.85
C TYR A 78 -15.71 -16.35 -6.79
N ASP A 79 -17.00 -16.58 -6.96
CA ASP A 79 -17.60 -17.47 -7.96
C ASP A 79 -18.91 -16.88 -8.49
N GLU A 80 -19.53 -17.56 -9.44
CA GLU A 80 -20.80 -17.17 -10.02
C GLU A 80 -21.97 -17.15 -9.01
N ALA A 81 -21.87 -17.92 -7.92
CA ALA A 81 -22.86 -17.99 -6.86
C ALA A 81 -22.65 -16.94 -5.76
N SER A 82 -21.57 -16.19 -5.80
CA SER A 82 -21.26 -15.17 -4.78
C SER A 82 -22.32 -14.07 -4.75
N LYS A 83 -22.85 -13.77 -3.56
CA LYS A 83 -23.95 -12.80 -3.33
C LYS A 83 -23.52 -11.60 -2.52
N ILE A 84 -22.43 -11.72 -1.78
CA ILE A 84 -21.89 -10.73 -0.87
C ILE A 84 -20.42 -10.51 -1.23
N LEU A 85 -20.00 -9.24 -1.33
CA LEU A 85 -18.60 -8.88 -1.50
C LEU A 85 -18.08 -8.17 -0.24
N ILE A 86 -17.03 -8.71 0.36
CA ILE A 86 -16.34 -8.05 1.46
C ILE A 86 -15.02 -7.49 0.93
N LEU A 87 -14.82 -6.19 1.12
CA LEU A 87 -13.66 -5.46 0.64
C LEU A 87 -12.75 -5.05 1.80
N GLY A 88 -11.47 -5.44 1.72
CA GLY A 88 -10.42 -4.78 2.49
C GLY A 88 -9.90 -3.52 1.80
N SER A 89 -8.85 -2.92 2.35
CA SER A 89 -8.16 -1.78 1.71
C SER A 89 -7.04 -2.25 0.80
N LEU A 90 -6.09 -2.99 1.33
CA LEU A 90 -4.91 -3.56 0.68
C LEU A 90 -4.39 -4.72 1.54
N PRO A 91 -3.83 -5.79 0.95
CA PRO A 91 -3.31 -6.89 1.73
C PRO A 91 -2.10 -6.47 2.59
N SER A 92 -2.13 -6.83 3.87
CA SER A 92 -1.01 -6.60 4.79
C SER A 92 0.25 -7.36 4.35
N VAL A 93 1.42 -6.99 4.91
CA VAL A 93 2.68 -7.71 4.65
C VAL A 93 2.50 -9.23 4.82
N LYS A 94 1.86 -9.67 5.92
CA LYS A 94 1.63 -11.11 6.17
C LYS A 94 0.64 -11.74 5.18
N SER A 95 -0.35 -11.00 4.70
CA SER A 95 -1.26 -11.47 3.65
C SER A 95 -0.52 -11.64 2.32
N ARG A 96 0.39 -10.73 1.99
CA ARG A 96 1.22 -10.81 0.78
C ARG A 96 2.20 -11.99 0.84
N GLU A 97 2.82 -12.24 2.00
CA GLU A 97 3.70 -13.39 2.22
C GLU A 97 2.96 -14.73 2.07
N GLN A 98 1.72 -14.80 2.53
CA GLN A 98 0.88 -16.00 2.45
C GLN A 98 0.11 -16.12 1.13
N MET A 99 0.14 -15.08 0.29
CA MET A 99 -0.65 -14.98 -0.94
C MET A 99 -2.16 -15.21 -0.70
N PHE A 100 -2.66 -14.73 0.47
CA PHE A 100 -4.06 -14.91 0.85
C PHE A 100 -4.54 -13.83 1.84
N PHE A 101 -5.86 -13.60 1.85
CA PHE A 101 -6.52 -12.57 2.64
C PHE A 101 -6.37 -12.76 4.15
N TYR A 102 -6.24 -11.62 4.85
CA TYR A 102 -6.24 -11.55 6.32
C TYR A 102 -5.24 -12.50 6.99
N GLY A 103 -4.02 -12.62 6.41
CA GLY A 103 -2.98 -13.55 6.85
C GLY A 103 -2.24 -13.18 8.14
N HIS A 104 -2.45 -11.96 8.69
CA HIS A 104 -1.81 -11.58 9.93
C HIS A 104 -2.39 -12.40 11.11
N PRO A 105 -1.57 -13.07 11.94
CA PRO A 105 -2.04 -13.98 12.99
C PRO A 105 -3.02 -13.34 14.00
N GLN A 106 -2.86 -12.05 14.26
CA GLN A 106 -3.73 -11.31 15.17
C GLN A 106 -4.94 -10.69 14.47
N ASN A 107 -5.10 -10.86 13.14
CA ASN A 107 -6.30 -10.38 12.47
C ASN A 107 -7.49 -11.23 12.88
N ARG A 108 -8.59 -10.58 13.24
CA ARG A 108 -9.78 -11.23 13.80
C ARG A 108 -10.78 -11.66 12.74
N PHE A 109 -10.52 -11.40 11.45
CA PHE A 109 -11.47 -11.65 10.36
C PHE A 109 -12.01 -13.08 10.37
N TRP A 110 -11.12 -14.09 10.35
CA TRP A 110 -11.53 -15.49 10.29
C TRP A 110 -12.31 -15.93 11.53
N LYS A 111 -11.95 -15.44 12.71
CA LYS A 111 -12.69 -15.70 13.97
C LYS A 111 -14.07 -15.05 13.95
N VAL A 112 -14.17 -13.80 13.46
CA VAL A 112 -15.43 -13.06 13.34
C VAL A 112 -16.35 -13.73 12.33
N MET A 113 -15.83 -14.06 11.14
CA MET A 113 -16.63 -14.73 10.09
C MET A 113 -17.12 -16.10 10.54
N ALA A 114 -16.29 -16.92 11.15
CA ALA A 114 -16.69 -18.21 11.67
C ALA A 114 -17.84 -18.10 12.71
N ALA A 115 -17.73 -17.13 13.63
CA ALA A 115 -18.78 -16.89 14.62
C ALA A 115 -20.07 -16.34 14.02
N VAL A 116 -19.98 -15.46 13.00
CA VAL A 116 -21.15 -14.92 12.27
C VAL A 116 -21.86 -16.03 11.49
N LEU A 117 -21.10 -16.91 10.84
CA LEU A 117 -21.61 -18.02 10.03
C LEU A 117 -21.94 -19.27 10.87
N GLN A 118 -21.65 -19.25 12.17
CA GLN A 118 -21.86 -20.36 13.11
C GLN A 118 -21.16 -21.66 12.69
N VAL A 119 -19.91 -21.52 12.23
CA VAL A 119 -19.02 -22.62 11.85
C VAL A 119 -17.72 -22.59 12.64
N GLU A 120 -16.92 -23.66 12.55
CA GLU A 120 -15.60 -23.70 13.15
C GLU A 120 -14.64 -22.72 12.48
N VAL A 121 -13.65 -22.23 13.26
CA VAL A 121 -12.67 -21.29 12.73
C VAL A 121 -11.73 -22.00 11.76
N PRO A 122 -11.70 -21.62 10.47
CA PRO A 122 -10.88 -22.29 9.47
C PRO A 122 -9.39 -22.06 9.73
N ILE A 123 -8.59 -23.09 9.61
CA ILE A 123 -7.14 -23.07 9.83
C ILE A 123 -6.41 -22.93 8.48
N SER A 124 -6.68 -23.83 7.56
CA SER A 124 -6.04 -23.87 6.24
C SER A 124 -6.66 -22.87 5.25
N ILE A 125 -5.92 -22.54 4.20
CA ILE A 125 -6.43 -21.69 3.12
C ILE A 125 -7.63 -22.37 2.42
N ASP A 126 -7.60 -23.67 2.26
CA ASP A 126 -8.70 -24.42 1.61
C ASP A 126 -9.97 -24.41 2.47
N GLU A 127 -9.86 -24.55 3.78
CA GLU A 127 -11.00 -24.40 4.70
C GLU A 127 -11.57 -22.97 4.65
N LYS A 128 -10.72 -21.95 4.57
CA LYS A 128 -11.13 -20.56 4.43
C LYS A 128 -11.89 -20.32 3.13
N LYS A 129 -11.38 -20.84 2.01
CA LYS A 129 -12.07 -20.77 0.71
C LYS A 129 -13.41 -21.49 0.76
N LYS A 130 -13.42 -22.73 1.26
CA LYS A 130 -14.63 -23.55 1.41
C LYS A 130 -15.68 -22.80 2.21
N MET A 131 -15.34 -22.27 3.40
CA MET A 131 -16.26 -21.52 4.24
C MET A 131 -16.91 -20.35 3.50
N LEU A 132 -16.14 -19.60 2.71
CA LEU A 132 -16.66 -18.44 1.99
C LEU A 132 -17.54 -18.85 0.79
N HIS A 133 -17.11 -19.83 0.00
CA HIS A 133 -17.88 -20.34 -1.13
C HIS A 133 -19.23 -20.95 -0.69
N GLU A 134 -19.25 -21.77 0.35
CA GLU A 134 -20.48 -22.36 0.90
C GLU A 134 -21.47 -21.30 1.41
N ASN A 135 -20.97 -20.11 1.78
CA ASN A 135 -21.79 -18.99 2.26
C ASN A 135 -21.94 -17.87 1.22
N HIS A 136 -21.57 -18.11 -0.05
CA HIS A 136 -21.70 -17.17 -1.16
C HIS A 136 -21.01 -15.82 -0.91
N ILE A 137 -19.84 -15.82 -0.26
CA ILE A 137 -19.10 -14.63 0.10
C ILE A 137 -17.84 -14.51 -0.76
N ALA A 138 -17.72 -13.40 -1.45
CA ALA A 138 -16.54 -13.00 -2.20
C ALA A 138 -15.63 -12.10 -1.35
N LEU A 139 -14.32 -12.18 -1.58
CA LEU A 139 -13.31 -11.29 -0.98
C LEU A 139 -12.48 -10.59 -2.04
N TRP A 140 -12.26 -9.31 -1.84
CA TRP A 140 -11.27 -8.51 -2.57
C TRP A 140 -10.80 -7.30 -1.74
N ASP A 141 -10.04 -6.41 -2.37
CA ASP A 141 -9.58 -5.17 -1.78
C ASP A 141 -9.93 -3.98 -2.68
N THR A 142 -10.11 -2.79 -2.10
CA THR A 142 -10.49 -1.58 -2.84
C THR A 142 -9.33 -0.94 -3.60
N ILE A 143 -8.09 -1.29 -3.24
CA ILE A 143 -6.86 -0.76 -3.83
C ILE A 143 -6.15 -1.88 -4.59
N TYR A 144 -5.89 -1.64 -5.89
CA TYR A 144 -5.09 -2.52 -6.72
C TYR A 144 -3.60 -2.27 -6.55
N SER A 145 -3.19 -1.00 -6.55
CA SER A 145 -1.80 -0.64 -6.26
C SER A 145 -1.70 0.71 -5.55
N CYS A 146 -0.67 0.87 -4.75
CA CYS A 146 -0.35 2.13 -4.09
C CYS A 146 1.09 2.16 -3.57
N ASP A 147 1.53 3.32 -3.12
CA ASP A 147 2.74 3.45 -2.31
C ASP A 147 2.34 3.45 -0.83
N ILE A 148 3.01 2.62 -0.03
CA ILE A 148 2.68 2.42 1.40
C ILE A 148 3.95 2.18 2.21
N ILE A 149 3.91 2.48 3.50
CA ILE A 149 4.95 2.10 4.47
C ILE A 149 4.43 0.92 5.29
N GLY A 150 5.00 -0.27 5.06
CA GLY A 150 4.62 -1.50 5.75
C GLY A 150 3.15 -1.89 5.53
N SER A 151 2.30 -1.75 6.56
CA SER A 151 0.85 -1.97 6.50
C SER A 151 0.08 -0.80 7.11
N SER A 152 0.65 0.41 7.09
CA SER A 152 0.04 1.61 7.69
C SER A 152 -0.92 2.28 6.71
N ASP A 153 -2.21 2.12 6.92
CA ASP A 153 -3.28 2.74 6.10
C ASP A 153 -3.12 4.26 5.97
N SER A 154 -2.58 4.93 6.99
CA SER A 154 -2.34 6.38 6.98
C SER A 154 -1.23 6.83 6.03
N SER A 155 -0.37 5.90 5.63
CA SER A 155 0.73 6.17 4.68
C SER A 155 0.35 5.94 3.22
N ILE A 156 -0.86 5.44 2.92
CA ILE A 156 -1.31 5.12 1.56
C ILE A 156 -1.36 6.36 0.69
N ARG A 157 -0.67 6.34 -0.46
CA ARG A 157 -0.67 7.38 -1.49
C ARG A 157 -0.54 6.77 -2.88
N ASN A 158 -0.73 7.57 -3.94
CA ASN A 158 -0.61 7.15 -5.35
C ASN A 158 -1.48 5.92 -5.66
N VAL A 159 -2.75 5.97 -5.22
CA VAL A 159 -3.68 4.84 -5.29
C VAL A 159 -4.19 4.62 -6.70
N THR A 160 -4.03 3.40 -7.21
CA THR A 160 -4.80 2.86 -8.32
C THR A 160 -5.91 1.99 -7.72
N PRO A 161 -7.18 2.32 -7.94
CA PRO A 161 -8.29 1.52 -7.41
C PRO A 161 -8.40 0.19 -8.15
N THR A 162 -8.98 -0.80 -7.49
CA THR A 162 -9.36 -2.07 -8.12
C THR A 162 -10.55 -1.85 -9.05
N ASP A 163 -10.54 -2.49 -10.22
CA ASP A 163 -11.73 -2.65 -11.03
C ASP A 163 -12.58 -3.81 -10.49
N LEU A 164 -13.74 -3.47 -9.93
CA LEU A 164 -14.69 -4.44 -9.36
C LEU A 164 -15.77 -4.87 -10.37
N GLN A 165 -15.88 -4.20 -11.51
CA GLN A 165 -16.95 -4.47 -12.47
C GLN A 165 -16.95 -5.93 -12.96
N PRO A 166 -15.81 -6.55 -13.32
CA PRO A 166 -15.79 -7.95 -13.73
C PRO A 166 -16.29 -8.92 -12.65
N ILE A 167 -16.02 -8.62 -11.37
CA ILE A 167 -16.48 -9.46 -10.24
C ILE A 167 -18.00 -9.36 -10.11
N ILE A 168 -18.56 -8.14 -10.20
CA ILE A 168 -20.01 -7.92 -10.12
C ILE A 168 -20.75 -8.56 -11.31
N GLU A 169 -20.20 -8.43 -12.52
CA GLU A 169 -20.82 -8.98 -13.74
C GLU A 169 -20.81 -10.51 -13.81
N GLN A 170 -19.76 -11.14 -13.24
CA GLN A 170 -19.58 -12.60 -13.24
C GLN A 170 -20.17 -13.29 -12.01
N SER A 171 -20.92 -12.58 -11.17
CA SER A 171 -21.48 -13.10 -9.93
C SER A 171 -22.92 -12.63 -9.70
N GLN A 172 -23.48 -13.01 -8.56
CA GLN A 172 -24.80 -12.56 -8.11
C GLN A 172 -24.68 -11.53 -6.97
N ILE A 173 -23.56 -10.82 -6.86
CA ILE A 173 -23.29 -9.87 -5.78
C ILE A 173 -24.29 -8.72 -5.82
N LYS A 174 -24.99 -8.52 -4.70
CA LYS A 174 -25.93 -7.42 -4.49
C LYS A 174 -25.64 -6.61 -3.23
N ARG A 175 -24.76 -7.11 -2.37
CA ARG A 175 -24.40 -6.45 -1.12
C ARG A 175 -22.88 -6.33 -1.02
N VAL A 176 -22.41 -5.12 -0.72
CA VAL A 176 -20.97 -4.82 -0.55
C VAL A 176 -20.72 -4.35 0.86
N TYR A 177 -19.71 -4.93 1.49
CA TYR A 177 -19.26 -4.54 2.83
C TYR A 177 -17.78 -4.16 2.80
N CYS A 178 -17.45 -3.05 3.45
CA CYS A 178 -16.07 -2.59 3.58
C CYS A 178 -15.54 -2.87 4.98
N ASN A 179 -14.47 -3.65 5.09
CA ASN A 179 -13.81 -3.98 6.35
C ASN A 179 -12.92 -2.81 6.82
N GLY A 180 -13.51 -1.85 7.51
CA GLY A 180 -12.86 -0.68 8.05
C GLY A 180 -13.02 0.60 7.23
N ALA A 181 -12.77 1.72 7.89
CA ALA A 181 -12.98 3.06 7.34
C ALA A 181 -12.14 3.35 6.08
N THR A 182 -10.92 2.82 6.00
CA THR A 182 -10.05 3.01 4.86
C THR A 182 -10.63 2.38 3.61
N SER A 183 -11.09 1.12 3.70
CA SER A 183 -11.79 0.44 2.61
C SER A 183 -13.04 1.21 2.18
N GLY A 184 -13.90 1.61 3.13
CA GLY A 184 -15.11 2.39 2.84
C GLY A 184 -14.81 3.73 2.15
N LYS A 185 -13.77 4.43 2.59
CA LYS A 185 -13.32 5.69 1.97
C LYS A 185 -12.93 5.49 0.49
N TYR A 186 -12.15 4.46 0.20
CA TYR A 186 -11.68 4.21 -1.17
C TYR A 186 -12.79 3.66 -2.06
N PHE A 187 -13.67 2.78 -1.54
CA PHE A 187 -14.85 2.34 -2.26
C PHE A 187 -15.75 3.52 -2.65
N LYS A 188 -16.10 4.37 -1.70
CA LYS A 188 -16.92 5.57 -1.96
C LYS A 188 -16.29 6.50 -2.98
N LYS A 189 -14.96 6.67 -2.92
CA LYS A 189 -14.24 7.59 -3.80
C LYS A 189 -14.16 7.09 -5.24
N TYR A 190 -13.96 5.79 -5.45
CA TYR A 190 -13.57 5.28 -6.76
C TYR A 190 -14.55 4.30 -7.38
N GLN A 191 -15.29 3.52 -6.57
CA GLN A 191 -16.08 2.40 -7.06
C GLN A 191 -17.59 2.62 -6.97
N GLN A 192 -18.07 3.31 -5.93
CA GLN A 192 -19.49 3.48 -5.66
C GLN A 192 -20.28 4.02 -6.87
N ASN A 193 -19.80 5.12 -7.47
CA ASN A 193 -20.49 5.73 -8.62
C ASN A 193 -20.35 4.89 -9.90
N VAL A 194 -19.22 4.20 -10.08
CA VAL A 194 -18.98 3.35 -11.26
C VAL A 194 -19.89 2.14 -11.24
N LEU A 195 -20.08 1.53 -10.08
CA LEU A 195 -20.91 0.33 -9.91
C LEU A 195 -22.38 0.66 -9.69
N GLY A 196 -22.73 1.90 -9.35
CA GLY A 196 -24.09 2.26 -8.93
C GLY A 196 -24.53 1.53 -7.64
N MET A 197 -23.58 1.12 -6.80
CA MET A 197 -23.82 0.34 -5.58
C MET A 197 -23.30 1.08 -4.36
N GLU A 198 -24.01 0.96 -3.24
CA GLU A 198 -23.53 1.42 -1.95
C GLU A 198 -22.87 0.29 -1.18
N ALA A 199 -21.93 0.62 -0.29
CA ALA A 199 -21.30 -0.32 0.60
C ALA A 199 -21.55 0.05 2.07
N VAL A 200 -21.79 -0.96 2.89
CA VAL A 200 -21.83 -0.80 4.35
C VAL A 200 -20.43 -0.88 4.91
N THR A 201 -19.99 0.17 5.60
CA THR A 201 -18.67 0.16 6.26
C THR A 201 -18.78 -0.45 7.65
N LEU A 202 -18.15 -1.61 7.82
CA LEU A 202 -18.06 -2.34 9.08
C LEU A 202 -16.79 -1.95 9.86
N PRO A 203 -16.77 -2.07 11.20
CA PRO A 203 -15.56 -1.86 11.97
C PRO A 203 -14.48 -2.87 11.56
N SER A 204 -13.25 -2.36 11.41
CA SER A 204 -12.12 -3.15 10.94
C SER A 204 -11.78 -4.32 11.88
N THR A 205 -11.54 -5.49 11.30
CA THR A 205 -11.03 -6.67 12.00
C THR A 205 -9.52 -6.64 12.26
N SER A 206 -8.81 -5.64 11.74
CA SER A 206 -7.38 -5.44 11.95
C SER A 206 -7.02 -5.33 13.44
N PRO A 207 -5.88 -5.90 13.88
CA PRO A 207 -5.39 -5.70 15.25
C PRO A 207 -5.16 -4.23 15.61
N ALA A 208 -4.91 -3.36 14.63
CA ALA A 208 -4.80 -1.92 14.83
C ALA A 208 -6.09 -1.28 15.37
N ASN A 209 -7.25 -1.91 15.17
CA ASN A 209 -8.54 -1.46 15.71
C ASN A 209 -8.76 -2.05 17.11
N ALA A 210 -7.95 -1.65 18.08
CA ALA A 210 -8.00 -2.17 19.45
C ALA A 210 -9.30 -1.84 20.22
N ALA A 211 -10.08 -0.85 19.76
CA ALA A 211 -11.32 -0.43 20.40
C ALA A 211 -12.47 -1.47 20.32
N TYR A 212 -12.34 -2.49 19.48
CA TYR A 212 -13.37 -3.51 19.26
C TYR A 212 -12.86 -4.89 19.71
N SER A 213 -13.54 -5.50 20.68
CA SER A 213 -13.36 -6.91 21.00
C SER A 213 -13.91 -7.80 19.88
N VAL A 214 -13.60 -9.11 19.92
CA VAL A 214 -14.15 -10.09 18.95
C VAL A 214 -15.68 -10.15 19.06
N GLU A 215 -16.22 -10.18 20.26
CA GLU A 215 -17.65 -10.26 20.54
C GLU A 215 -18.39 -9.03 19.97
N ARG A 216 -17.81 -7.84 20.16
CA ARG A 216 -18.37 -6.60 19.62
C ARG A 216 -18.29 -6.56 18.10
N LEU A 217 -17.22 -7.07 17.50
CA LEU A 217 -17.14 -7.22 16.06
C LEU A 217 -18.23 -8.19 15.56
N VAL A 218 -18.36 -9.37 16.15
CA VAL A 218 -19.37 -10.36 15.78
C VAL A 218 -20.77 -9.77 15.83
N SER A 219 -21.12 -9.04 16.91
CA SER A 219 -22.47 -8.45 17.03
C SER A 219 -22.80 -7.47 15.90
N ILE A 220 -21.80 -6.73 15.38
CA ILE A 220 -22.02 -5.77 14.30
C ILE A 220 -21.95 -6.46 12.93
N TRP A 221 -21.04 -7.44 12.76
CA TRP A 221 -20.84 -8.15 11.52
C TRP A 221 -21.97 -9.14 11.17
N LYS A 222 -22.83 -9.50 12.12
CA LYS A 222 -24.01 -10.36 11.90
C LYS A 222 -24.93 -9.88 10.78
N GLN A 223 -25.00 -8.56 10.54
CA GLN A 223 -25.79 -7.99 9.43
C GLN A 223 -25.39 -8.49 8.03
N ILE A 224 -24.25 -9.18 7.91
CA ILE A 224 -23.84 -9.79 6.63
C ILE A 224 -24.77 -10.94 6.25
N VAL A 225 -25.29 -11.68 7.23
CA VAL A 225 -26.14 -12.87 7.03
C VAL A 225 -27.62 -12.60 7.24
N GLU A 226 -27.99 -11.41 7.68
CA GLU A 226 -29.37 -10.91 7.75
C GLU A 226 -29.81 -10.37 6.38
#